data_e2d54a8c3b8d1d070f114dd8285c573a
#
_entry.id   e2d54a8c3b8d1d070f114dd8285c573a
#
_cell.length_a   1.000
_cell.length_b   1.000
_cell.length_c   1.000
_cell.angle_alpha   90.00
_cell.angle_beta   90.00
_cell.angle_gamma   90.00
#
_symmetry.space_group_name_H-M   'P 1'
#
loop_
_entity.id
_entity.type
_entity.pdbx_description
1 polymer ?
#
loop_
_entity_poly.entity_id
_entity_poly.type
_entity_poly.pdbx_seq_one_letter_code
_entity_poly.pdbx_strand_id
1 'polypeptide(L)'
;YLIILRFNEKFISMSSDEFIKNLIIQKLNIKSLIVGEDFKFGYNQTGDIKQLKYFSDKGFFDLEVEKKHSLGDERISSSSIRKYIINNDFVNSSKMLNRPYSISGKIAHGEKRGSQIGFPTANISLKPNILLNGVYAVTTSINNKKYHGVANIGYKPTFNGEKYLFEANIFNFSDNLYGQRLEFDIISKIRGTKKFNGIDELKESIKNDIAKAKEIFKIK
;
A
#
# COMPACT_ATOMS: atom_id res chain seq x y z
N TYR A 1 -3.73 10.24 16.97
CA TYR A 1 -2.59 11.06 16.54
C TYR A 1 -1.50 10.16 15.96
N LEU A 2 -0.73 10.65 14.94
CA LEU A 2 0.43 10.00 14.40
C LEU A 2 1.67 10.79 14.80
N ILE A 3 2.63 10.13 15.46
CA ILE A 3 3.91 10.73 15.83
C ILE A 3 4.98 10.18 14.90
N ILE A 4 5.63 11.07 14.13
CA ILE A 4 6.71 10.72 13.22
C ILE A 4 8.03 11.13 13.85
N LEU A 5 8.86 10.17 14.19
CA LEU A 5 10.19 10.40 14.75
C LEU A 5 11.24 10.41 13.63
N ARG A 6 12.11 11.42 13.64
CA ARG A 6 13.25 11.45 12.71
C ARG A 6 14.36 10.58 13.28
N PHE A 7 14.78 9.60 12.51
CA PHE A 7 15.94 8.74 12.82
C PHE A 7 17.22 9.49 12.46
N ASN A 8 17.63 10.41 13.34
CA ASN A 8 18.93 11.09 13.27
C ASN A 8 19.92 10.46 14.25
N GLU A 9 21.19 10.87 14.18
CA GLU A 9 22.25 10.32 15.05
C GLU A 9 21.90 10.41 16.52
N LYS A 10 21.33 11.52 16.99
CA LYS A 10 20.91 11.71 18.38
C LYS A 10 19.84 10.70 18.79
N PHE A 11 18.90 10.36 17.90
CA PHE A 11 17.84 9.39 18.20
C PHE A 11 18.36 7.95 18.14
N ILE A 12 19.24 7.65 17.18
CA ILE A 12 19.82 6.32 17.00
C ILE A 12 20.75 5.96 18.16
N SER A 13 21.51 6.93 18.69
CA SER A 13 22.43 6.73 19.83
C SER A 13 21.75 6.68 21.21
N MET A 14 20.44 6.95 21.26
CA MET A 14 19.69 6.93 22.52
C MET A 14 19.67 5.53 23.12
N SER A 15 20.12 5.39 24.36
CA SER A 15 20.05 4.12 25.09
C SER A 15 18.61 3.67 25.32
N SER A 16 18.41 2.38 25.60
CA SER A 16 17.07 1.87 25.91
C SER A 16 16.44 2.54 27.14
N ASP A 17 17.26 2.86 28.12
CA ASP A 17 16.82 3.54 29.35
C ASP A 17 16.37 4.99 29.06
N GLU A 18 17.14 5.73 28.27
CA GLU A 18 16.79 7.08 27.83
C GLU A 18 15.53 7.09 26.95
N PHE A 19 15.38 6.09 26.06
CA PHE A 19 14.17 5.94 25.25
C PHE A 19 12.92 5.84 26.14
N ILE A 20 12.95 5.00 27.19
CA ILE A 20 11.81 4.88 28.10
C ILE A 20 11.61 6.16 28.91
N LYS A 21 12.64 6.64 29.60
CA LYS A 21 12.51 7.77 30.53
C LYS A 21 12.18 9.08 29.82
N ASN A 22 12.99 9.44 28.80
CA ASN A 22 12.88 10.75 28.18
C ASN A 22 11.75 10.80 27.13
N LEU A 23 11.56 9.74 26.32
CA LEU A 23 10.55 9.75 25.29
C LEU A 23 9.20 9.24 25.80
N ILE A 24 9.15 8.01 26.32
CA ILE A 24 7.89 7.36 26.69
C ILE A 24 7.25 8.05 27.91
N ILE A 25 8.02 8.23 28.98
CA ILE A 25 7.50 8.75 30.26
C ILE A 25 7.41 10.28 30.24
N GLN A 26 8.53 10.97 30.02
CA GLN A 26 8.55 12.43 30.18
C GLN A 26 7.91 13.17 29.01
N LYS A 27 8.28 12.82 27.76
CA LYS A 27 7.87 13.61 26.59
C LYS A 27 6.47 13.23 26.11
N LEU A 28 6.15 11.95 26.02
CA LEU A 28 4.85 11.46 25.58
C LEU A 28 3.85 11.32 26.72
N ASN A 29 4.33 11.15 27.96
CA ASN A 29 3.52 10.99 29.18
C ASN A 29 2.39 9.97 28.98
N ILE A 30 2.71 8.81 28.38
CA ILE A 30 1.73 7.78 28.08
C ILE A 30 1.20 7.14 29.36
N LYS A 31 -0.05 6.68 29.32
CA LYS A 31 -0.68 5.92 30.41
C LYS A 31 -0.71 4.43 30.14
N SER A 32 -0.73 4.05 28.86
CA SER A 32 -0.71 2.66 28.41
C SER A 32 0.19 2.53 27.19
N LEU A 33 0.94 1.44 27.10
CA LEU A 33 1.84 1.08 26.02
C LEU A 33 1.47 -0.30 25.50
N ILE A 34 1.13 -0.38 24.21
CA ILE A 34 0.86 -1.65 23.52
C ILE A 34 2.01 -1.90 22.54
N VAL A 35 2.65 -3.05 22.65
CA VAL A 35 3.77 -3.43 21.76
C VAL A 35 3.70 -4.91 21.41
N GLY A 36 4.27 -5.29 20.27
CA GLY A 36 4.43 -6.70 19.92
C GLY A 36 5.49 -7.40 20.78
N GLU A 37 5.37 -8.70 20.98
CA GLU A 37 6.28 -9.50 21.82
C GLU A 37 7.74 -9.50 21.37
N ASP A 38 8.04 -9.11 20.13
CA ASP A 38 9.39 -8.98 19.57
C ASP A 38 9.88 -7.53 19.47
N PHE A 39 9.20 -6.61 20.16
CA PHE A 39 9.58 -5.20 20.13
C PHE A 39 10.97 -4.99 20.74
N LYS A 40 11.83 -4.31 19.99
CA LYS A 40 13.19 -3.92 20.37
C LYS A 40 13.37 -2.43 20.16
N PHE A 41 14.12 -1.78 21.05
CA PHE A 41 14.33 -0.33 21.04
C PHE A 41 15.68 0.06 21.64
N GLY A 42 15.99 1.35 21.53
CA GLY A 42 17.27 1.90 22.00
C GLY A 42 18.45 1.55 21.11
N TYR A 43 19.60 2.11 21.46
CA TYR A 43 20.84 1.87 20.71
C TYR A 43 21.16 0.38 20.60
N ASN A 44 21.49 -0.08 19.39
CA ASN A 44 21.74 -1.48 19.04
C ASN A 44 20.62 -2.44 19.48
N GLN A 45 19.36 -1.96 19.60
CA GLN A 45 18.21 -2.77 19.98
C GLN A 45 18.37 -3.48 21.34
N THR A 46 19.07 -2.83 22.28
CA THR A 46 19.36 -3.39 23.61
C THR A 46 18.14 -3.44 24.51
N GLY A 47 17.13 -2.60 24.26
CA GLY A 47 15.86 -2.61 24.99
C GLY A 47 14.91 -3.72 24.53
N ASP A 48 14.18 -4.29 25.46
CA ASP A 48 13.20 -5.36 25.21
C ASP A 48 11.98 -5.27 26.16
N ILE A 49 11.08 -6.24 25.99
CA ILE A 49 9.85 -6.35 26.80
C ILE A 49 10.15 -6.44 28.30
N LYS A 50 11.22 -7.11 28.71
CA LYS A 50 11.55 -7.24 30.15
C LYS A 50 11.84 -5.88 30.77
N GLN A 51 12.55 -5.03 30.03
CA GLN A 51 12.84 -3.67 30.49
C GLN A 51 11.57 -2.81 30.54
N LEU A 52 10.67 -2.90 29.54
CA LEU A 52 9.37 -2.22 29.58
C LEU A 52 8.53 -2.66 30.77
N LYS A 53 8.50 -3.98 31.03
CA LYS A 53 7.77 -4.55 32.16
C LYS A 53 8.29 -4.01 33.50
N TYR A 54 9.61 -3.90 33.70
CA TYR A 54 10.20 -3.31 34.88
C TYR A 54 9.68 -1.89 35.15
N PHE A 55 9.53 -1.04 34.12
CA PHE A 55 8.97 0.31 34.30
C PHE A 55 7.45 0.30 34.54
N SER A 56 6.74 -0.61 33.89
CA SER A 56 5.31 -0.83 34.12
C SER A 56 5.03 -1.30 35.55
N ASP A 57 5.79 -2.27 36.07
CA ASP A 57 5.68 -2.76 37.43
C ASP A 57 5.96 -1.65 38.51
N LYS A 58 6.70 -0.60 38.11
CA LYS A 58 6.90 0.61 38.92
C LYS A 58 5.79 1.65 38.78
N GLY A 59 4.75 1.38 38.02
CA GLY A 59 3.58 2.25 37.87
C GLY A 59 3.75 3.45 36.92
N PHE A 60 4.78 3.45 36.05
CA PHE A 60 4.95 4.55 35.11
C PHE A 60 3.92 4.52 33.99
N PHE A 61 3.51 3.34 33.54
CA PHE A 61 2.49 3.10 32.51
C PHE A 61 2.00 1.65 32.57
N ASP A 62 0.81 1.36 32.04
CA ASP A 62 0.32 0.00 31.82
C ASP A 62 0.96 -0.59 30.56
N LEU A 63 1.43 -1.84 30.61
CA LEU A 63 2.05 -2.54 29.49
C LEU A 63 1.15 -3.68 29.02
N GLU A 64 0.78 -3.63 27.75
CA GLU A 64 0.13 -4.73 27.05
C GLU A 64 1.07 -5.28 25.96
N VAL A 65 1.30 -6.59 25.98
CA VAL A 65 2.18 -7.26 25.02
C VAL A 65 1.35 -8.11 24.08
N GLU A 66 1.25 -7.66 22.83
CA GLU A 66 0.54 -8.36 21.78
C GLU A 66 1.33 -9.57 21.27
N LYS A 67 0.64 -10.70 21.20
CA LYS A 67 1.20 -11.94 20.63
C LYS A 67 1.26 -11.83 19.11
N LYS A 68 2.17 -12.61 18.52
CA LYS A 68 2.21 -12.75 17.06
C LYS A 68 0.94 -13.39 16.54
N HIS A 69 0.35 -12.77 15.52
CA HIS A 69 -0.78 -13.34 14.81
C HIS A 69 -0.30 -14.21 13.65
N SER A 70 -1.00 -15.32 13.42
CA SER A 70 -0.73 -16.24 12.33
C SER A 70 -2.01 -16.53 11.54
N LEU A 71 -1.85 -16.86 10.27
CA LEU A 71 -2.90 -17.41 9.41
C LEU A 71 -2.51 -18.86 9.07
N GLY A 72 -3.15 -19.82 9.73
CA GLY A 72 -2.65 -21.19 9.75
C GLY A 72 -1.26 -21.24 10.41
N ASP A 73 -0.30 -21.89 9.74
CA ASP A 73 1.07 -22.02 10.23
C ASP A 73 1.98 -20.83 9.86
N GLU A 74 1.47 -19.89 9.05
CA GLU A 74 2.28 -18.75 8.60
C GLU A 74 2.04 -17.50 9.42
N ARG A 75 3.14 -16.92 9.94
CA ARG A 75 3.09 -15.65 10.69
C ARG A 75 2.64 -14.51 9.78
N ILE A 76 1.66 -13.73 10.24
CA ILE A 76 1.27 -12.47 9.61
C ILE A 76 2.38 -11.44 9.86
N SER A 77 3.02 -10.98 8.78
CA SER A 77 4.09 -9.99 8.83
C SER A 77 4.13 -9.15 7.56
N SER A 78 4.73 -7.96 7.65
CA SER A 78 4.96 -7.14 6.47
C SER A 78 5.79 -7.85 5.40
N SER A 79 6.71 -8.73 5.79
CA SER A 79 7.54 -9.50 4.86
C SER A 79 6.73 -10.56 4.13
N SER A 80 5.90 -11.33 4.85
CA SER A 80 4.99 -12.34 4.25
C SER A 80 4.01 -11.67 3.29
N ILE A 81 3.37 -10.58 3.72
CA ILE A 81 2.42 -9.83 2.87
C ILE A 81 3.10 -9.32 1.60
N ARG A 82 4.30 -8.71 1.69
CA ARG A 82 5.05 -8.26 0.51
C ARG A 82 5.39 -9.41 -0.43
N LYS A 83 5.77 -10.58 0.10
CA LYS A 83 6.04 -11.78 -0.70
C LYS A 83 4.82 -12.20 -1.53
N TYR A 84 3.63 -12.22 -0.94
CA TYR A 84 2.39 -12.52 -1.67
C TYR A 84 2.08 -11.47 -2.73
N ILE A 85 2.23 -10.17 -2.41
CA ILE A 85 2.00 -9.07 -3.37
C ILE A 85 2.96 -9.18 -4.57
N ILE A 86 4.26 -9.42 -4.35
CA ILE A 86 5.25 -9.58 -5.42
C ILE A 86 4.90 -10.76 -6.32
N ASN A 87 4.42 -11.85 -5.74
CA ASN A 87 3.99 -13.04 -6.47
C ASN A 87 2.58 -12.91 -7.08
N ASN A 88 1.95 -11.75 -6.95
CA ASN A 88 0.57 -11.46 -7.41
C ASN A 88 -0.49 -12.37 -6.77
N ASP A 89 -0.22 -12.91 -5.60
CA ASP A 89 -1.18 -13.67 -4.80
C ASP A 89 -1.97 -12.71 -3.89
N PHE A 90 -2.93 -12.02 -4.50
CA PHE A 90 -3.78 -11.06 -3.80
C PHE A 90 -4.79 -11.73 -2.88
N VAL A 91 -5.08 -13.00 -3.07
CA VAL A 91 -5.98 -13.77 -2.19
C VAL A 91 -5.34 -13.93 -0.81
N ASN A 92 -4.13 -14.46 -0.75
CA ASN A 92 -3.44 -14.68 0.51
C ASN A 92 -2.97 -13.37 1.16
N SER A 93 -2.51 -12.39 0.35
CA SER A 93 -2.21 -11.06 0.90
C SER A 93 -3.43 -10.39 1.54
N SER A 94 -4.62 -10.53 0.94
CA SER A 94 -5.86 -9.98 1.48
C SER A 94 -6.30 -10.67 2.77
N LYS A 95 -6.13 -12.00 2.87
CA LYS A 95 -6.39 -12.75 4.10
C LYS A 95 -5.50 -12.27 5.24
N MET A 96 -4.19 -12.08 4.99
CA MET A 96 -3.25 -11.58 5.98
C MET A 96 -3.52 -10.12 6.37
N LEU A 97 -3.95 -9.28 5.42
CA LEU A 97 -4.29 -7.88 5.66
C LEU A 97 -5.67 -7.69 6.29
N ASN A 98 -6.52 -8.71 6.29
CA ASN A 98 -7.96 -8.65 6.59
C ASN A 98 -8.71 -7.60 5.75
N ARG A 99 -8.19 -7.27 4.56
CA ARG A 99 -8.76 -6.39 3.56
C ARG A 99 -8.04 -6.57 2.22
N PRO A 100 -8.62 -6.18 1.09
CA PRO A 100 -7.89 -6.18 -0.17
C PRO A 100 -6.62 -5.31 -0.10
N TYR A 101 -5.59 -5.72 -0.84
CA TYR A 101 -4.45 -4.83 -1.06
C TYR A 101 -4.86 -3.70 -1.98
N SER A 102 -4.68 -2.46 -1.55
CA SER A 102 -5.17 -1.29 -2.27
C SER A 102 -4.06 -0.27 -2.54
N ILE A 103 -4.26 0.52 -3.60
CA ILE A 103 -3.47 1.69 -3.95
C ILE A 103 -4.37 2.91 -3.88
N SER A 104 -3.98 3.93 -3.12
CA SER A 104 -4.74 5.16 -3.01
C SER A 104 -3.92 6.38 -3.37
N GLY A 105 -4.58 7.36 -3.95
CA GLY A 105 -3.94 8.63 -4.29
C GLY A 105 -4.91 9.67 -4.82
N LYS A 106 -4.42 10.90 -4.97
CA LYS A 106 -5.14 11.98 -5.60
C LYS A 106 -5.10 11.80 -7.12
N ILE A 107 -6.27 11.85 -7.76
CA ILE A 107 -6.37 11.78 -9.22
C ILE A 107 -5.80 13.06 -9.83
N ALA A 108 -4.78 12.88 -10.64
CA ALA A 108 -4.08 13.96 -11.35
C ALA A 108 -4.41 13.94 -12.85
N HIS A 109 -4.17 15.07 -13.51
CA HIS A 109 -4.21 15.12 -14.96
C HIS A 109 -3.08 14.26 -15.55
N GLY A 110 -3.44 13.31 -16.39
CA GLY A 110 -2.51 12.56 -17.23
C GLY A 110 -2.33 13.25 -18.59
N GLU A 111 -1.57 12.60 -19.48
CA GLU A 111 -1.33 13.08 -20.86
C GLU A 111 -2.56 12.96 -21.77
N LYS A 112 -3.72 12.52 -21.24
CA LYS A 112 -5.00 12.33 -21.95
C LYS A 112 -4.92 11.39 -23.17
N ARG A 113 -3.83 10.65 -23.35
CA ARG A 113 -3.66 9.71 -24.49
C ARG A 113 -4.75 8.63 -24.47
N GLY A 114 -5.11 8.11 -23.31
CA GLY A 114 -6.21 7.15 -23.16
C GLY A 114 -7.55 7.71 -23.65
N SER A 115 -7.87 8.96 -23.32
CA SER A 115 -9.11 9.62 -23.77
C SER A 115 -9.15 9.80 -25.29
N GLN A 116 -8.01 10.12 -25.91
CA GLN A 116 -7.93 10.28 -27.39
C GLN A 116 -8.21 8.98 -28.14
N ILE A 117 -7.92 7.84 -27.53
CA ILE A 117 -8.13 6.52 -28.13
C ILE A 117 -9.40 5.82 -27.61
N GLY A 118 -10.25 6.54 -26.83
CA GLY A 118 -11.55 6.04 -26.36
C GLY A 118 -11.52 5.33 -24.99
N PHE A 119 -10.39 5.37 -24.28
CA PHE A 119 -10.22 4.73 -22.96
C PHE A 119 -9.76 5.76 -21.90
N PRO A 120 -10.65 6.61 -21.40
CA PRO A 120 -10.28 7.59 -20.36
C PRO A 120 -9.73 6.90 -19.12
N THR A 121 -8.67 7.47 -18.55
CA THR A 121 -8.01 6.91 -17.37
C THR A 121 -7.89 7.91 -16.22
N ALA A 122 -8.11 7.41 -15.01
CA ALA A 122 -7.76 8.08 -13.76
C ALA A 122 -6.28 7.81 -13.45
N ASN A 123 -5.50 8.87 -13.20
CA ASN A 123 -4.04 8.77 -13.03
C ASN A 123 -3.65 9.10 -11.60
N ILE A 124 -2.84 8.24 -10.96
CA ILE A 124 -2.25 8.46 -9.65
C ILE A 124 -0.73 8.38 -9.78
N SER A 125 -0.03 9.39 -9.30
CA SER A 125 1.44 9.34 -9.17
C SER A 125 1.83 8.46 -8.00
N LEU A 126 2.67 7.47 -8.24
CA LEU A 126 3.10 6.50 -7.25
C LEU A 126 4.51 6.80 -6.76
N LYS A 127 4.81 6.31 -5.54
CA LYS A 127 6.18 6.27 -5.02
C LYS A 127 6.88 4.98 -5.51
N PRO A 128 8.21 4.99 -5.68
CA PRO A 128 8.96 3.83 -6.18
C PRO A 128 8.91 2.57 -5.29
N ASN A 129 8.38 2.68 -4.08
CA ASN A 129 8.28 1.55 -3.13
C ASN A 129 7.07 0.63 -3.35
N ILE A 130 6.25 0.87 -4.36
CA ILE A 130 5.14 -0.02 -4.73
C ILE A 130 5.69 -1.15 -5.59
N LEU A 131 5.38 -2.40 -5.21
CA LEU A 131 6.00 -3.61 -5.75
C LEU A 131 5.32 -4.17 -7.01
N LEU A 132 4.33 -3.46 -7.56
CA LEU A 132 3.52 -3.93 -8.69
C LEU A 132 3.99 -3.37 -10.01
N ASN A 133 3.99 -4.22 -11.04
CA ASN A 133 4.27 -3.81 -12.41
C ASN A 133 3.44 -4.66 -13.39
N GLY A 134 2.69 -4.02 -14.28
CA GLY A 134 1.82 -4.68 -15.25
C GLY A 134 0.40 -4.15 -15.27
N VAL A 135 -0.51 -4.94 -15.80
CA VAL A 135 -1.94 -4.65 -15.91
C VAL A 135 -2.72 -5.52 -14.96
N TYR A 136 -3.67 -4.92 -14.25
CA TYR A 136 -4.43 -5.53 -13.16
C TYR A 136 -5.93 -5.26 -13.29
N ALA A 137 -6.74 -6.24 -12.94
CA ALA A 137 -8.15 -6.04 -12.64
C ALA A 137 -8.28 -5.35 -11.28
N VAL A 138 -9.06 -4.27 -11.22
CA VAL A 138 -9.18 -3.43 -10.01
C VAL A 138 -10.63 -3.10 -9.70
N THR A 139 -10.93 -2.81 -8.44
CA THR A 139 -12.21 -2.21 -8.04
C THR A 139 -11.99 -0.92 -7.29
N THR A 140 -12.96 -0.01 -7.35
CA THR A 140 -12.96 1.24 -6.58
C THR A 140 -14.38 1.58 -6.15
N SER A 141 -14.51 2.37 -5.10
CA SER A 141 -15.80 2.90 -4.64
C SER A 141 -15.85 4.41 -4.85
N ILE A 142 -16.87 4.88 -5.55
CA ILE A 142 -17.13 6.29 -5.82
C ILE A 142 -18.57 6.58 -5.39
N ASN A 143 -18.77 7.54 -4.48
CA ASN A 143 -20.08 7.88 -3.92
C ASN A 143 -20.85 6.65 -3.41
N ASN A 144 -20.17 5.77 -2.65
CA ASN A 144 -20.70 4.52 -2.10
C ASN A 144 -21.16 3.49 -3.15
N LYS A 145 -20.86 3.70 -4.42
CA LYS A 145 -21.11 2.72 -5.49
C LYS A 145 -19.80 2.08 -5.92
N LYS A 146 -19.80 0.74 -6.00
CA LYS A 146 -18.64 -0.04 -6.45
C LYS A 146 -18.55 -0.07 -7.97
N TYR A 147 -17.35 0.18 -8.48
CA TYR A 147 -17.00 0.11 -9.90
C TYR A 147 -15.86 -0.87 -10.12
N HIS A 148 -15.85 -1.49 -11.28
CA HIS A 148 -14.79 -2.34 -11.76
C HIS A 148 -13.95 -1.58 -12.77
N GLY A 149 -12.72 -2.01 -12.96
CA GLY A 149 -11.83 -1.39 -13.94
C GLY A 149 -10.60 -2.23 -14.23
N VAL A 150 -9.79 -1.71 -15.12
CA VAL A 150 -8.46 -2.23 -15.43
C VAL A 150 -7.43 -1.13 -15.18
N ALA A 151 -6.33 -1.46 -14.54
CA ALA A 151 -5.27 -0.50 -14.24
C ALA A 151 -3.92 -0.97 -14.78
N ASN A 152 -3.18 -0.05 -15.38
CA ASN A 152 -1.78 -0.23 -15.71
C ASN A 152 -0.92 0.42 -14.63
N ILE A 153 0.04 -0.32 -14.10
CA ILE A 153 0.99 0.14 -13.08
C ILE A 153 2.40 -0.03 -13.65
N GLY A 154 3.16 1.06 -13.72
CA GLY A 154 4.49 0.98 -14.27
C GLY A 154 5.19 2.32 -14.43
N TYR A 155 6.45 2.23 -14.85
CA TYR A 155 7.24 3.40 -15.17
C TYR A 155 6.89 3.93 -16.57
N LYS A 156 6.76 5.24 -16.67
CA LYS A 156 6.61 5.95 -17.94
C LYS A 156 7.77 6.93 -18.14
N PRO A 157 8.44 6.88 -19.29
CA PRO A 157 9.40 7.91 -19.67
C PRO A 157 8.72 9.28 -19.72
N THR A 158 9.37 10.30 -19.18
CA THR A 158 8.97 11.70 -19.29
C THR A 158 10.17 12.55 -19.69
N PHE A 159 9.95 13.82 -20.06
CA PHE A 159 11.05 14.75 -20.38
C PHE A 159 12.05 14.92 -19.22
N ASN A 160 11.61 14.72 -17.97
CA ASN A 160 12.43 14.91 -16.75
C ASN A 160 12.76 13.56 -16.05
N GLY A 161 12.83 12.44 -16.79
CA GLY A 161 13.12 11.12 -16.23
C GLY A 161 11.92 10.17 -16.31
N GLU A 162 11.80 9.28 -15.36
CA GLU A 162 10.71 8.28 -15.33
C GLU A 162 9.74 8.61 -14.20
N LYS A 163 8.45 8.52 -14.47
CA LYS A 163 7.39 8.58 -13.46
C LYS A 163 6.79 7.20 -13.27
N TYR A 164 6.62 6.81 -12.01
CA TYR A 164 5.90 5.60 -11.67
C TYR A 164 4.42 5.95 -11.49
N LEU A 165 3.56 5.37 -12.31
CA LEU A 165 2.16 5.76 -12.45
C LEU A 165 1.23 4.56 -12.28
N PHE A 166 0.06 4.84 -11.73
CA PHE A 166 -1.12 3.99 -11.76
C PHE A 166 -2.16 4.68 -12.65
N GLU A 167 -2.60 4.00 -13.70
CA GLU A 167 -3.56 4.52 -14.67
C GLU A 167 -4.72 3.55 -14.79
N ALA A 168 -5.89 3.91 -14.24
CA ALA A 168 -7.08 3.06 -14.26
C ALA A 168 -8.15 3.54 -15.22
N ASN A 169 -8.62 2.65 -16.10
CA ASN A 169 -9.88 2.80 -16.81
C ASN A 169 -10.99 2.19 -15.95
N ILE A 170 -11.95 3.01 -15.53
CA ILE A 170 -13.09 2.61 -14.69
C ILE A 170 -14.27 2.32 -15.60
N PHE A 171 -14.83 1.12 -15.52
CA PHE A 171 -15.90 0.69 -16.40
C PHE A 171 -17.21 1.42 -16.05
N ASN A 172 -17.94 1.84 -17.10
CA ASN A 172 -19.22 2.51 -16.97
C ASN A 172 -19.20 3.77 -16.08
N PHE A 173 -18.08 4.50 -16.12
CA PHE A 173 -17.92 5.74 -15.37
C PHE A 173 -17.34 6.83 -16.28
N SER A 174 -17.97 8.00 -16.31
CA SER A 174 -17.60 9.13 -17.18
C SER A 174 -17.43 10.46 -16.48
N ASP A 175 -17.77 10.53 -15.17
CA ASP A 175 -17.70 11.79 -14.44
C ASP A 175 -16.26 12.24 -14.15
N ASN A 176 -16.12 13.51 -13.80
CA ASN A 176 -14.81 14.09 -13.49
C ASN A 176 -14.32 13.67 -12.09
N LEU A 177 -13.16 13.05 -12.04
CA LEU A 177 -12.50 12.60 -10.82
C LEU A 177 -11.28 13.43 -10.41
N TYR A 178 -10.89 14.42 -11.19
CA TYR A 178 -9.68 15.20 -10.92
C TYR A 178 -9.72 15.88 -9.56
N GLY A 179 -8.60 15.77 -8.85
CA GLY A 179 -8.46 16.34 -7.51
C GLY A 179 -9.06 15.48 -6.39
N GLN A 180 -9.93 14.51 -6.71
CA GLN A 180 -10.47 13.58 -5.72
C GLN A 180 -9.42 12.56 -5.31
N ARG A 181 -9.51 12.07 -4.07
CA ARG A 181 -8.70 10.95 -3.60
C ARG A 181 -9.51 9.67 -3.74
N LEU A 182 -8.99 8.73 -4.51
CA LEU A 182 -9.57 7.42 -4.69
C LEU A 182 -8.65 6.32 -4.18
N GLU A 183 -9.26 5.20 -3.83
CA GLU A 183 -8.61 3.96 -3.47
C GLU A 183 -9.05 2.86 -4.45
N PHE A 184 -8.08 2.10 -4.94
CA PHE A 184 -8.29 0.99 -5.87
C PHE A 184 -7.80 -0.30 -5.24
N ASP A 185 -8.69 -1.25 -5.05
CA ASP A 185 -8.36 -2.61 -4.65
C ASP A 185 -7.77 -3.36 -5.84
N ILE A 186 -6.64 -4.01 -5.63
CA ILE A 186 -5.99 -4.85 -6.64
C ILE A 186 -6.54 -6.27 -6.50
N ILE A 187 -7.19 -6.77 -7.53
CA ILE A 187 -7.91 -8.04 -7.48
C ILE A 187 -7.09 -9.17 -8.11
N SER A 188 -6.56 -8.95 -9.32
CA SER A 188 -5.80 -9.96 -10.04
C SER A 188 -4.89 -9.33 -11.09
N LYS A 189 -3.75 -9.95 -11.35
CA LYS A 189 -2.89 -9.57 -12.48
C LYS A 189 -3.46 -10.12 -13.77
N ILE A 190 -3.55 -9.27 -14.80
CA ILE A 190 -3.98 -9.65 -16.14
C ILE A 190 -2.78 -10.02 -17.01
N ARG A 191 -1.72 -9.18 -16.98
CA ARG A 191 -0.46 -9.41 -17.70
C ARG A 191 0.68 -8.53 -17.18
N GLY A 192 1.89 -8.83 -17.64
CA GLY A 192 3.05 -7.95 -17.47
C GLY A 192 3.00 -6.72 -18.38
N THR A 193 4.00 -5.86 -18.25
CA THR A 193 4.21 -4.73 -19.16
C THR A 193 4.58 -5.22 -20.56
N LYS A 194 4.13 -4.49 -21.59
CA LYS A 194 4.44 -4.76 -23.01
C LYS A 194 4.76 -3.44 -23.71
N LYS A 195 5.74 -3.45 -24.61
CA LYS A 195 5.97 -2.37 -25.56
C LYS A 195 5.08 -2.59 -26.80
N PHE A 196 4.59 -1.51 -27.37
CA PHE A 196 3.72 -1.54 -28.54
C PHE A 196 4.39 -0.80 -29.69
N ASN A 197 4.26 -1.32 -30.90
CA ASN A 197 4.85 -0.74 -32.11
C ASN A 197 3.96 0.35 -32.75
N GLY A 198 2.73 0.51 -32.21
CA GLY A 198 1.79 1.51 -32.73
C GLY A 198 0.52 1.63 -31.91
N ILE A 199 -0.30 2.61 -32.26
CA ILE A 199 -1.55 2.94 -31.56
C ILE A 199 -2.58 1.80 -31.68
N ASP A 200 -2.65 1.14 -32.81
CA ASP A 200 -3.65 0.09 -33.10
C ASP A 200 -3.35 -1.16 -32.26
N GLU A 201 -2.08 -1.58 -32.14
CA GLU A 201 -1.68 -2.67 -31.25
C GLU A 201 -1.98 -2.33 -29.78
N LEU A 202 -1.76 -1.09 -29.37
CA LEU A 202 -2.12 -0.62 -28.03
C LEU A 202 -3.63 -0.69 -27.79
N LYS A 203 -4.45 -0.20 -28.73
CA LYS A 203 -5.92 -0.26 -28.63
C LYS A 203 -6.43 -1.69 -28.49
N GLU A 204 -5.93 -2.60 -29.31
CA GLU A 204 -6.32 -4.00 -29.28
C GLU A 204 -5.92 -4.65 -27.96
N SER A 205 -4.71 -4.37 -27.48
CA SER A 205 -4.26 -4.85 -26.17
C SER A 205 -5.14 -4.35 -25.02
N ILE A 206 -5.54 -3.07 -25.04
CA ILE A 206 -6.45 -2.50 -24.01
C ILE A 206 -7.82 -3.18 -24.07
N LYS A 207 -8.38 -3.42 -25.26
CA LYS A 207 -9.66 -4.16 -25.40
C LYS A 207 -9.57 -5.57 -24.80
N ASN A 208 -8.48 -6.27 -25.09
CA ASN A 208 -8.22 -7.61 -24.52
C ASN A 208 -8.05 -7.58 -23.00
N ASP A 209 -7.37 -6.56 -22.44
CA ASP A 209 -7.23 -6.37 -21.02
C ASP A 209 -8.58 -6.12 -20.34
N ILE A 210 -9.45 -5.29 -20.96
CA ILE A 210 -10.81 -5.02 -20.48
C ILE A 210 -11.66 -6.31 -20.54
N ALA A 211 -11.59 -7.09 -21.62
CA ALA A 211 -12.32 -8.35 -21.73
C ALA A 211 -11.93 -9.32 -20.62
N LYS A 212 -10.62 -9.53 -20.39
CA LYS A 212 -10.12 -10.36 -19.29
C LYS A 212 -10.54 -9.86 -17.92
N ALA A 213 -10.51 -8.54 -17.68
CA ALA A 213 -10.99 -7.98 -16.43
C ALA A 213 -12.48 -8.25 -16.21
N LYS A 214 -13.30 -8.11 -17.26
CA LYS A 214 -14.73 -8.44 -17.21
C LYS A 214 -14.99 -9.92 -16.90
N GLU A 215 -14.20 -10.84 -17.45
CA GLU A 215 -14.25 -12.27 -17.13
C GLU A 215 -13.93 -12.53 -15.64
N ILE A 216 -12.86 -11.89 -15.12
CA ILE A 216 -12.49 -11.99 -13.70
C ILE A 216 -13.64 -11.53 -12.80
N PHE A 217 -14.33 -10.46 -13.17
CA PHE A 217 -15.47 -9.91 -12.41
C PHE A 217 -16.80 -10.61 -12.71
N LYS A 218 -16.86 -11.52 -13.70
CA LYS A 218 -18.09 -12.15 -14.19
C LYS A 218 -19.17 -11.16 -14.59
N ILE A 219 -18.76 -10.08 -15.29
CA ILE A 219 -19.65 -9.02 -15.80
C ILE A 219 -19.60 -8.96 -17.33
N LYS A 220 -20.69 -8.43 -17.95
CA LYS A 220 -20.80 -8.26 -19.41
C LYS A 220 -20.12 -6.97 -19.89
#